data_8eb2b23e7c579103becf68417eff329f
#
_entry.id   8eb2b23e7c579103becf68417eff329f
#
_cell.length_a   1.000
_cell.length_b   1.000
_cell.length_c   1.000
_cell.angle_alpha   90.00
_cell.angle_beta   90.00
_cell.angle_gamma   90.00
#
_symmetry.space_group_name_H-M   'P 1'
#
loop_
_entity.id
_entity.type
_entity.pdbx_description
1 polymer ?
#
loop_
_entity_poly.entity_id
_entity_poly.type
_entity_poly.pdbx_seq_one_letter_code
_entity_poly.pdbx_strand_id
1 'polypeptide(L)'
;MKPRSVLILILVSAISIVCHAVPADSAEAEVRNTLSDFIQAFDNLEWDRFCAAFSDDATVFYPREFPSRANGGQEYERTFQKVFDRIRAGRTQGPYMDIQPRDLRLQLAGNIAIATFHLDDRPGFLNRRTIVLQKQPSGWKIIHLHASEVAAPAK
;
A
#
# COMPACT_ATOMS: atom_id res chain seq x y z
N MET A 1 50.04 23.61 -52.29
CA MET A 1 48.97 22.73 -51.82
C MET A 1 48.49 23.27 -50.44
N LYS A 2 47.27 23.81 -50.35
CA LYS A 2 46.69 24.32 -49.07
C LYS A 2 45.83 23.23 -48.46
N PRO A 3 45.94 22.89 -47.13
CA PRO A 3 45.06 21.92 -46.50
C PRO A 3 43.68 22.56 -46.28
N ARG A 4 42.62 21.88 -46.69
CA ARG A 4 41.23 22.23 -46.40
C ARG A 4 40.87 21.69 -45.01
N SER A 5 40.66 22.58 -44.03
CA SER A 5 40.13 22.24 -42.73
C SER A 5 38.62 21.94 -42.86
N VAL A 6 38.22 20.72 -42.55
CA VAL A 6 36.82 20.33 -42.45
C VAL A 6 36.36 20.58 -41.02
N LEU A 7 35.46 21.55 -40.85
CA LEU A 7 34.82 21.87 -39.56
C LEU A 7 33.63 20.92 -39.36
N ILE A 8 33.79 19.95 -38.46
CA ILE A 8 32.68 19.06 -38.07
C ILE A 8 31.88 19.74 -36.99
N LEU A 9 30.66 20.17 -37.34
CA LEU A 9 29.69 20.75 -36.41
C LEU A 9 28.94 19.61 -35.70
N ILE A 10 29.27 19.34 -34.42
CA ILE A 10 28.56 18.35 -33.59
C ILE A 10 27.32 19.05 -33.02
N LEU A 11 26.15 18.67 -33.53
CA LEU A 11 24.85 19.15 -33.05
C LEU A 11 24.47 18.27 -31.82
N VAL A 12 24.69 18.80 -30.61
CA VAL A 12 24.24 18.16 -29.36
C VAL A 12 22.77 18.50 -29.15
N SER A 13 21.87 17.59 -29.49
CA SER A 13 20.44 17.72 -29.18
C SER A 13 20.24 17.44 -27.69
N ALA A 14 19.96 18.46 -26.89
CA ALA A 14 19.53 18.34 -25.53
C ALA A 14 18.10 17.77 -25.51
N ILE A 15 17.95 16.49 -25.17
CA ILE A 15 16.63 15.87 -24.90
C ILE A 15 16.21 16.35 -23.52
N SER A 16 15.33 17.34 -23.48
CA SER A 16 14.67 17.79 -22.24
C SER A 16 13.66 16.73 -21.85
N ILE A 17 13.96 15.93 -20.83
CA ILE A 17 13.00 15.04 -20.19
C ILE A 17 12.05 15.94 -19.40
N VAL A 18 10.87 16.19 -19.95
CA VAL A 18 9.78 16.87 -19.25
C VAL A 18 9.17 15.87 -18.27
N CYS A 19 9.60 15.94 -17.02
CA CYS A 19 8.96 15.20 -15.94
C CYS A 19 7.58 15.85 -15.67
N HIS A 20 6.51 15.25 -16.18
CA HIS A 20 5.16 15.69 -15.88
C HIS A 20 4.84 15.26 -14.44
N ALA A 21 4.79 16.21 -13.53
CA ALA A 21 4.24 16.00 -12.21
C ALA A 21 2.74 15.65 -12.34
N VAL A 22 2.32 14.48 -11.86
CA VAL A 22 0.90 14.13 -11.76
C VAL A 22 0.25 15.12 -10.80
N PRO A 23 -0.90 15.74 -11.13
CA PRO A 23 -1.61 16.62 -10.21
C PRO A 23 -1.87 15.91 -8.87
N ALA A 24 -1.69 16.63 -7.75
CA ALA A 24 -1.84 16.05 -6.40
C ALA A 24 -3.21 15.39 -6.19
N ASP A 25 -4.27 15.98 -6.73
CA ASP A 25 -5.64 15.42 -6.65
C ASP A 25 -5.77 14.06 -7.36
N SER A 26 -5.08 13.86 -8.49
CA SER A 26 -5.12 12.57 -9.19
C SER A 26 -4.31 11.50 -8.46
N ALA A 27 -3.18 11.87 -7.85
CA ALA A 27 -2.38 10.95 -7.06
C ALA A 27 -3.13 10.52 -5.79
N GLU A 28 -3.82 11.43 -5.12
CA GLU A 28 -4.67 11.09 -3.97
C GLU A 28 -5.81 10.15 -4.36
N ALA A 29 -6.48 10.40 -5.47
CA ALA A 29 -7.55 9.54 -5.97
C ALA A 29 -7.03 8.12 -6.28
N GLU A 30 -5.86 8.00 -6.91
CA GLU A 30 -5.24 6.70 -7.15
C GLU A 30 -4.90 5.95 -5.86
N VAL A 31 -4.36 6.64 -4.85
CA VAL A 31 -4.08 6.04 -3.53
C VAL A 31 -5.36 5.57 -2.86
N ARG A 32 -6.42 6.39 -2.89
CA ARG A 32 -7.73 6.01 -2.34
C ARG A 32 -8.30 4.77 -3.02
N ASN A 33 -8.22 4.68 -4.34
CA ASN A 33 -8.66 3.51 -5.09
C ASN A 33 -7.83 2.27 -4.70
N THR A 34 -6.51 2.37 -4.63
CA THR A 34 -5.64 1.26 -4.22
C THR A 34 -5.99 0.76 -2.81
N LEU A 35 -6.24 1.68 -1.87
CA LEU A 35 -6.65 1.32 -0.50
C LEU A 35 -8.03 0.66 -0.48
N SER A 36 -8.97 1.18 -1.24
CA SER A 36 -10.32 0.61 -1.35
C SER A 36 -10.27 -0.80 -1.92
N ASP A 37 -9.51 -1.01 -3.00
CA ASP A 37 -9.33 -2.33 -3.62
C ASP A 37 -8.66 -3.32 -2.68
N PHE A 38 -7.63 -2.89 -1.94
CA PHE A 38 -6.96 -3.69 -0.93
C PHE A 38 -7.93 -4.11 0.20
N ILE A 39 -8.69 -3.16 0.74
CA ILE A 39 -9.67 -3.43 1.81
C ILE A 39 -10.75 -4.39 1.32
N GLN A 40 -11.29 -4.15 0.12
CA GLN A 40 -12.30 -5.03 -0.47
C GLN A 40 -11.77 -6.44 -0.71
N ALA A 41 -10.54 -6.56 -1.23
CA ALA A 41 -9.91 -7.86 -1.44
C ALA A 41 -9.71 -8.61 -0.12
N PHE A 42 -9.33 -7.91 0.95
CA PHE A 42 -9.22 -8.49 2.28
C PHE A 42 -10.58 -8.90 2.85
N ASP A 43 -11.58 -8.04 2.72
CA ASP A 43 -12.94 -8.27 3.21
C ASP A 43 -13.61 -9.49 2.57
N ASN A 44 -13.31 -9.73 1.29
CA ASN A 44 -13.85 -10.84 0.52
C ASN A 44 -12.90 -12.07 0.49
N LEU A 45 -11.75 -12.00 1.17
CA LEU A 45 -10.71 -13.04 1.16
C LEU A 45 -10.24 -13.40 -0.26
N GLU A 46 -10.09 -12.40 -1.13
CA GLU A 46 -9.63 -12.53 -2.50
C GLU A 46 -8.09 -12.52 -2.53
N TRP A 47 -7.49 -13.70 -2.35
CA TRP A 47 -6.06 -13.87 -2.09
C TRP A 47 -5.16 -13.18 -3.11
N ASP A 48 -5.38 -13.42 -4.40
CA ASP A 48 -4.50 -12.88 -5.46
C ASP A 48 -4.57 -11.34 -5.54
N ARG A 49 -5.78 -10.77 -5.41
CA ARG A 49 -5.96 -9.31 -5.35
C ARG A 49 -5.35 -8.70 -4.09
N PHE A 50 -5.50 -9.39 -2.97
CA PHE A 50 -4.90 -8.97 -1.71
C PHE A 50 -3.38 -8.91 -1.82
N CYS A 51 -2.73 -9.99 -2.27
CA CYS A 51 -1.27 -10.05 -2.45
C CYS A 51 -0.78 -9.04 -3.48
N ALA A 52 -1.53 -8.85 -4.58
CA ALA A 52 -1.18 -7.89 -5.62
C ALA A 52 -1.12 -6.42 -5.14
N ALA A 53 -1.72 -6.08 -4.00
CA ALA A 53 -1.62 -4.75 -3.41
C ALA A 53 -0.25 -4.46 -2.78
N PHE A 54 0.51 -5.49 -2.44
CA PHE A 54 1.81 -5.33 -1.78
C PHE A 54 2.98 -5.29 -2.78
N SER A 55 4.06 -4.65 -2.33
CA SER A 55 5.40 -4.80 -2.94
C SER A 55 6.04 -6.09 -2.44
N ASP A 56 6.92 -6.70 -3.25
CA ASP A 56 7.60 -7.96 -2.90
C ASP A 56 8.46 -7.85 -1.63
N ASP A 57 8.97 -6.66 -1.34
CA ASP A 57 9.79 -6.33 -0.18
C ASP A 57 9.01 -5.70 0.98
N ALA A 58 7.67 -5.71 0.91
CA ALA A 58 6.83 -5.09 1.93
C ALA A 58 7.07 -5.65 3.33
N THR A 59 6.96 -4.79 4.33
CA THR A 59 7.07 -5.17 5.74
C THR A 59 5.73 -5.03 6.45
N VAL A 60 5.41 -5.97 7.35
CA VAL A 60 4.13 -5.97 8.06
C VAL A 60 4.32 -6.21 9.56
N PHE A 61 3.75 -5.31 10.38
CA PHE A 61 3.48 -5.57 11.79
C PHE A 61 2.02 -5.94 11.97
N TYR A 62 1.77 -7.06 12.62
CA TYR A 62 0.43 -7.56 12.91
C TYR A 62 -0.03 -7.17 14.31
N PRO A 63 -1.35 -7.02 14.52
CA PRO A 63 -1.85 -6.87 15.89
C PRO A 63 -1.76 -8.23 16.62
N ARG A 64 -1.30 -8.21 17.86
CA ARG A 64 -1.40 -9.27 18.89
C ARG A 64 -0.67 -10.59 18.65
N GLU A 65 -1.00 -11.36 17.63
CA GLU A 65 -0.65 -12.81 17.58
C GLU A 65 0.72 -13.08 16.96
N PHE A 66 1.25 -12.12 16.25
CA PHE A 66 2.52 -12.25 15.55
C PHE A 66 3.46 -11.16 16.04
N PRO A 67 4.31 -11.45 17.05
CA PRO A 67 5.14 -10.43 17.68
C PRO A 67 6.25 -9.92 16.77
N SER A 68 6.63 -10.70 15.75
CA SER A 68 7.70 -10.35 14.83
C SER A 68 7.17 -9.64 13.60
N ARG A 69 7.97 -8.72 13.06
CA ARG A 69 7.73 -8.12 11.75
C ARG A 69 7.92 -9.18 10.68
N ALA A 70 6.97 -9.29 9.75
CA ALA A 70 7.18 -10.02 8.50
C ALA A 70 7.99 -9.15 7.53
N ASN A 71 8.95 -9.75 6.83
CA ASN A 71 9.83 -9.09 5.87
C ASN A 71 9.73 -9.79 4.51
N GLY A 72 9.17 -9.05 3.55
CA GLY A 72 9.00 -9.53 2.18
C GLY A 72 7.81 -10.48 1.99
N GLY A 73 7.53 -10.75 0.70
CA GLY A 73 6.33 -11.45 0.24
C GLY A 73 6.08 -12.76 0.94
N GLN A 74 7.06 -13.67 0.94
CA GLN A 74 6.89 -15.01 1.51
C GLN A 74 6.51 -15.04 3.00
N GLU A 75 6.98 -14.06 3.80
CA GLU A 75 6.67 -14.04 5.24
C GLU A 75 5.28 -13.48 5.50
N TYR A 76 4.90 -12.35 4.86
CA TYR A 76 3.56 -11.81 5.08
C TYR A 76 2.48 -12.71 4.48
N GLU A 77 2.72 -13.33 3.32
CA GLU A 77 1.79 -14.27 2.70
C GLU A 77 1.49 -15.45 3.61
N ARG A 78 2.52 -16.14 4.14
CA ARG A 78 2.33 -17.25 5.08
C ARG A 78 1.50 -16.85 6.30
N THR A 79 1.67 -15.63 6.78
CA THR A 79 0.96 -15.14 7.94
C THR A 79 -0.49 -14.81 7.61
N PHE A 80 -0.72 -14.06 6.51
CA PHE A 80 -2.08 -13.72 6.08
C PHE A 80 -2.87 -14.94 5.63
N GLN A 81 -2.22 -15.95 5.07
CA GLN A 81 -2.89 -17.20 4.73
C GLN A 81 -3.54 -17.87 5.95
N LYS A 82 -2.82 -17.91 7.07
CA LYS A 82 -3.37 -18.41 8.35
C LYS A 82 -4.54 -17.54 8.84
N VAL A 83 -4.48 -16.23 8.63
CA VAL A 83 -5.58 -15.32 8.99
C VAL A 83 -6.80 -15.59 8.10
N PHE A 84 -6.61 -15.71 6.79
CA PHE A 84 -7.69 -16.02 5.83
C PHE A 84 -8.37 -17.35 6.14
N ASP A 85 -7.58 -18.40 6.41
CA ASP A 85 -8.11 -19.73 6.75
C ASP A 85 -8.96 -19.69 8.04
N ARG A 86 -8.49 -18.95 9.05
CA ARG A 86 -9.24 -18.76 10.31
C ARG A 86 -10.56 -18.03 10.08
N ILE A 87 -10.55 -16.98 9.27
CA ILE A 87 -11.77 -16.20 8.98
C ILE A 87 -12.77 -17.08 8.22
N ARG A 88 -12.33 -17.83 7.20
CA ARG A 88 -13.18 -18.77 6.45
C ARG A 88 -13.79 -19.83 7.34
N ALA A 89 -13.06 -20.34 8.32
CA ALA A 89 -13.58 -21.32 9.26
C ALA A 89 -14.71 -20.77 10.16
N GLY A 90 -14.74 -19.46 10.37
CA GLY A 90 -15.75 -18.80 11.20
C GLY A 90 -16.96 -18.27 10.45
N ARG A 91 -16.88 -18.09 9.11
CA ARG A 91 -17.96 -17.54 8.27
C ARG A 91 -17.98 -18.22 6.90
N THR A 92 -19.17 -18.51 6.40
CA THR A 92 -19.38 -19.23 5.13
C THR A 92 -19.65 -18.33 3.95
N GLN A 93 -19.93 -17.03 4.18
CA GLN A 93 -20.25 -16.05 3.13
C GLN A 93 -19.64 -14.68 3.47
N GLY A 94 -19.24 -13.94 2.45
CA GLY A 94 -18.72 -12.57 2.55
C GLY A 94 -19.84 -11.50 2.66
N PRO A 95 -19.49 -10.24 2.96
CA PRO A 95 -18.14 -9.85 3.37
C PRO A 95 -17.76 -10.52 4.69
N TYR A 96 -16.51 -11.00 4.75
CA TYR A 96 -16.10 -11.82 5.91
C TYR A 96 -15.76 -10.98 7.15
N MET A 97 -15.30 -9.76 6.96
CA MET A 97 -14.80 -8.91 8.04
C MET A 97 -15.57 -7.61 8.21
N ASP A 98 -16.23 -7.09 7.17
CA ASP A 98 -16.94 -5.80 7.13
C ASP A 98 -16.02 -4.64 7.60
N ILE A 99 -14.86 -4.53 6.94
CA ILE A 99 -13.83 -3.56 7.31
C ILE A 99 -14.28 -2.14 6.94
N GLN A 100 -14.53 -1.31 7.94
CA GLN A 100 -14.97 0.07 7.80
C GLN A 100 -13.89 1.03 8.34
N PRO A 101 -13.00 1.56 7.49
CA PRO A 101 -12.02 2.56 7.91
C PRO A 101 -12.70 3.83 8.40
N ARG A 102 -12.35 4.27 9.61
CA ARG A 102 -12.79 5.54 10.17
C ARG A 102 -11.60 6.49 10.32
N ASP A 103 -11.86 7.79 10.22
CA ASP A 103 -10.83 8.82 10.29
C ASP A 103 -9.70 8.60 9.28
N LEU A 104 -10.02 8.17 8.05
CA LEU A 104 -9.00 7.97 7.02
C LEU A 104 -8.35 9.31 6.67
N ARG A 105 -7.06 9.39 6.96
CA ARG A 105 -6.21 10.51 6.58
C ARG A 105 -5.13 10.04 5.61
N LEU A 106 -4.96 10.77 4.53
CA LEU A 106 -3.89 10.59 3.56
C LEU A 106 -2.87 11.73 3.64
N GLN A 107 -1.60 11.38 3.51
CA GLN A 107 -0.49 12.31 3.39
C GLN A 107 0.35 11.87 2.19
N LEU A 108 0.54 12.74 1.21
CA LEU A 108 1.31 12.47 0.01
C LEU A 108 2.62 13.26 0.05
N ALA A 109 3.71 12.59 -0.35
CA ALA A 109 5.05 13.18 -0.45
C ALA A 109 5.78 12.57 -1.67
N GLY A 110 5.63 13.21 -2.83
CA GLY A 110 6.18 12.71 -4.09
C GLY A 110 5.57 11.35 -4.48
N ASN A 111 6.40 10.31 -4.52
CA ASN A 111 5.98 8.96 -4.85
C ASN A 111 5.62 8.10 -3.62
N ILE A 112 5.51 8.71 -2.44
CA ILE A 112 5.12 8.05 -1.19
C ILE A 112 3.76 8.60 -0.73
N ALA A 113 2.91 7.69 -0.24
CA ALA A 113 1.69 8.05 0.47
C ALA A 113 1.62 7.32 1.81
N ILE A 114 1.10 8.00 2.82
CA ILE A 114 0.84 7.43 4.14
C ILE A 114 -0.66 7.52 4.39
N ALA A 115 -1.29 6.39 4.63
CA ALA A 115 -2.68 6.29 5.04
C ALA A 115 -2.75 5.87 6.52
N THR A 116 -3.49 6.62 7.31
CA THR A 116 -3.77 6.28 8.71
C THR A 116 -5.27 6.25 8.94
N PHE A 117 -5.75 5.25 9.68
CA PHE A 117 -7.17 5.10 10.01
C PHE A 117 -7.38 4.20 11.21
N HIS A 118 -8.61 4.20 11.72
CA HIS A 118 -9.07 3.35 12.81
C HIS A 118 -10.05 2.30 12.30
N LEU A 119 -10.11 1.16 13.01
CA LEU A 119 -11.13 0.13 12.83
C LEU A 119 -11.79 -0.17 14.18
N ASP A 120 -13.10 -0.38 14.15
CA ASP A 120 -13.92 -0.77 15.33
C ASP A 120 -14.33 -2.24 15.21
N ASP A 121 -13.38 -3.08 14.94
CA ASP A 121 -13.63 -4.52 14.74
C ASP A 121 -13.76 -5.31 16.04
N ARG A 122 -13.54 -4.67 17.20
CA ARG A 122 -13.67 -5.34 18.50
C ARG A 122 -14.11 -4.40 19.62
N PRO A 123 -15.18 -4.74 20.37
CA PRO A 123 -15.62 -3.96 21.52
C PRO A 123 -14.53 -3.76 22.58
N GLY A 124 -14.39 -2.55 23.09
CA GLY A 124 -13.41 -2.19 24.13
C GLY A 124 -11.99 -1.96 23.64
N PHE A 125 -11.76 -2.05 22.33
CA PHE A 125 -10.47 -1.80 21.71
C PHE A 125 -10.58 -0.84 20.54
N LEU A 126 -9.50 -0.08 20.32
CA LEU A 126 -9.32 0.76 19.15
C LEU A 126 -8.17 0.18 18.33
N ASN A 127 -8.49 -0.29 17.15
CA ASN A 127 -7.51 -0.77 16.20
C ASN A 127 -7.00 0.37 15.34
N ARG A 128 -5.69 0.48 15.19
CA ARG A 128 -5.00 1.52 14.43
C ARG A 128 -4.25 0.91 13.28
N ARG A 129 -4.32 1.58 12.14
CA ARG A 129 -3.62 1.18 10.92
C ARG A 129 -2.78 2.31 10.39
N THR A 130 -1.58 1.98 9.99
CA THR A 130 -0.74 2.83 9.14
C THR A 130 -0.33 2.01 7.95
N ILE A 131 -0.62 2.52 6.76
CA ILE A 131 -0.24 1.90 5.49
C ILE A 131 0.63 2.91 4.74
N VAL A 132 1.85 2.51 4.40
CA VAL A 132 2.75 3.29 3.55
C VAL A 132 2.70 2.69 2.16
N LEU A 133 2.38 3.52 1.18
CA LEU A 133 2.35 3.13 -0.22
C LEU A 133 3.45 3.87 -0.99
N GLN A 134 3.96 3.21 -2.01
CA GLN A 134 4.91 3.78 -2.96
C GLN A 134 4.38 3.64 -4.38
N LYS A 135 4.49 4.72 -5.16
CA LYS A 135 4.21 4.66 -6.59
C LYS A 135 5.31 3.91 -7.30
N GLN A 136 4.95 2.83 -7.96
CA GLN A 136 5.79 1.97 -8.79
C GLN A 136 5.30 1.98 -10.23
N PRO A 137 6.03 1.44 -11.21
CA PRO A 137 5.58 1.37 -12.61
C PRO A 137 4.22 0.65 -12.77
N SER A 138 3.93 -0.34 -11.92
CA SER A 138 2.67 -1.10 -11.90
C SER A 138 1.53 -0.43 -11.12
N GLY A 139 1.71 0.78 -10.58
CA GLY A 139 0.75 1.49 -9.75
C GLY A 139 1.23 1.70 -8.31
N TRP A 140 0.33 2.11 -7.43
CA TRP A 140 0.64 2.23 -6.00
C TRP A 140 0.70 0.85 -5.35
N LYS A 141 1.76 0.60 -4.55
CA LYS A 141 1.96 -0.66 -3.82
C LYS A 141 2.20 -0.38 -2.35
N ILE A 142 1.67 -1.23 -1.49
CA ILE A 142 1.92 -1.20 -0.05
C ILE A 142 3.35 -1.68 0.20
N ILE A 143 4.20 -0.81 0.76
CA ILE A 143 5.57 -1.13 1.17
C ILE A 143 5.69 -1.36 2.68
N HIS A 144 4.70 -0.87 3.45
CA HIS A 144 4.64 -1.12 4.90
C HIS A 144 3.20 -1.09 5.38
N LEU A 145 2.84 -2.06 6.23
CA LEU A 145 1.59 -2.07 6.96
C LEU A 145 1.87 -2.25 8.45
N HIS A 146 1.37 -1.33 9.27
CA HIS A 146 1.38 -1.46 10.71
C HIS A 146 -0.05 -1.57 11.23
N ALA A 147 -0.33 -2.65 11.92
CA ALA A 147 -1.57 -2.87 12.64
C ALA A 147 -1.28 -2.96 14.14
N SER A 148 -1.96 -2.15 14.94
CA SER A 148 -1.84 -2.16 16.40
C SER A 148 -3.19 -1.96 17.06
N GLU A 149 -3.28 -2.34 18.31
CA GLU A 149 -4.47 -2.24 19.13
C GLU A 149 -4.17 -1.61 20.47
N VAL A 150 -5.07 -0.77 20.94
CA VAL A 150 -5.06 -0.21 22.30
C VAL A 150 -6.42 -0.38 22.96
N ALA A 151 -6.48 -0.41 24.28
CA ALA A 151 -7.76 -0.33 24.98
C ALA A 151 -8.46 0.99 24.60
N ALA A 152 -9.74 0.90 24.27
CA ALA A 152 -10.54 2.09 24.02
C ALA A 152 -10.65 2.93 25.31
N PRO A 153 -10.67 4.27 25.21
CA PRO A 153 -10.95 5.12 26.36
C PRO A 153 -12.29 4.72 27.01
N ALA A 154 -12.32 4.70 28.33
CA ALA A 154 -13.59 4.55 29.04
C ALA A 154 -14.52 5.73 28.65
N LYS A 155 -15.75 5.43 28.29
CA LYS A 155 -16.78 6.43 28.00
C LYS A 155 -17.28 7.06 29.28
#